data_528c67efb75ed7dc56436a07873b7efc
#
_entry.id   528c67efb75ed7dc56436a07873b7efc
#
_cell.length_a   1.000
_cell.length_b   1.000
_cell.length_c   1.000
_cell.angle_alpha   90.00
_cell.angle_beta   90.00
_cell.angle_gamma   90.00
#
_symmetry.space_group_name_H-M   'P 1'
#
loop_
_entity.id
_entity.type
_entity.pdbx_description
1 polymer ?
#
loop_
_entity_poly.entity_id
_entity_poly.type
_entity_poly.pdbx_seq_one_letter_code
_entity_poly.pdbx_strand_id
1 'polypeptide(L)'
;MSGPPADPRSADSSTVRVLHVDDNPAFLDLTETYLERIDEAFEVRSETDVDDALDALTTAPIDCVVSDYDMPETNGLAFLQRVRDRGIDVPFVLFTGKGSEEIASEAISAGATDYLQKQRGNDQYEVLANRVRNAVDQHRSRAALAASEERLSRFIDQSPLGTIEYDDAFRIVRANPAAEEILGYDESELLGGTWLPFVPEPEYRHVAALERDLLSNKGGFRSVNENVRSDGTRIRCAWHNQVVTDADGAVIGVFSQFEDVTDEVARKREIERSNAVLSTALDALPVGMLVEDTDRRVLRVNERLYELLDVDGDPSAATGRDCERLAVELSERFADPEGFVARIEAIVEERRAVDDERLALADGSALMRTYRPIDLPDGEGHLWAYRRAQRAD
;
A
#
# COMPACT_ATOMS: atom_id res chain seq x y z
N MET A 1 16.76 -1.27 -26.96
CA MET A 1 15.97 -1.79 -25.83
C MET A 1 16.56 -3.14 -25.47
N SER A 2 17.54 -3.15 -24.58
CA SER A 2 18.16 -4.38 -24.09
C SER A 2 17.37 -4.84 -22.87
N GLY A 3 16.80 -6.03 -22.94
CA GLY A 3 16.11 -6.66 -21.83
C GLY A 3 17.07 -6.90 -20.66
N PRO A 4 16.56 -7.00 -19.41
CA PRO A 4 17.39 -7.31 -18.27
C PRO A 4 18.06 -8.68 -18.47
N PRO A 5 19.29 -8.88 -17.95
CA PRO A 5 19.96 -10.17 -18.01
C PRO A 5 19.13 -11.21 -17.25
N ALA A 6 18.97 -12.38 -17.82
CA ALA A 6 18.30 -13.52 -17.21
C ALA A 6 19.02 -13.85 -15.90
N ASP A 7 18.26 -13.98 -14.81
CA ASP A 7 18.76 -14.45 -13.52
C ASP A 7 19.27 -15.89 -13.70
N PRO A 8 20.56 -16.19 -13.44
CA PRO A 8 21.12 -17.53 -13.60
C PRO A 8 20.54 -18.56 -12.60
N ARG A 9 19.59 -18.17 -11.74
CA ARG A 9 18.94 -19.02 -10.73
C ARG A 9 17.59 -19.58 -11.16
N SER A 10 17.14 -19.37 -12.41
CA SER A 10 15.96 -20.05 -12.97
C SER A 10 16.33 -21.43 -13.57
N ALA A 11 17.25 -22.16 -12.93
CA ALA A 11 17.47 -23.56 -13.21
C ALA A 11 16.27 -24.37 -12.72
N ASP A 12 15.83 -25.29 -13.53
CA ASP A 12 14.71 -26.21 -13.32
C ASP A 12 14.63 -26.67 -11.86
N SER A 13 13.56 -26.33 -11.15
CA SER A 13 13.41 -26.62 -9.70
C SER A 13 13.35 -28.11 -9.39
N SER A 14 13.33 -28.96 -10.43
CA SER A 14 13.33 -30.41 -10.33
C SER A 14 14.73 -31.02 -10.17
N THR A 15 15.79 -30.34 -10.63
CA THR A 15 17.16 -30.88 -10.59
C THR A 15 17.74 -30.79 -9.19
N VAL A 16 18.39 -31.86 -8.74
CA VAL A 16 19.12 -31.99 -7.47
C VAL A 16 20.61 -32.17 -7.76
N ARG A 17 21.42 -31.15 -7.55
CA ARG A 17 22.86 -31.16 -7.80
C ARG A 17 23.60 -31.61 -6.55
N VAL A 18 24.20 -32.77 -6.62
CA VAL A 18 24.91 -33.42 -5.52
C VAL A 18 26.39 -33.29 -5.74
N LEU A 19 27.13 -32.77 -4.79
CA LEU A 19 28.58 -32.88 -4.72
C LEU A 19 28.94 -34.10 -3.88
N HIS A 20 29.49 -35.13 -4.54
CA HIS A 20 29.92 -36.35 -3.86
C HIS A 20 31.44 -36.33 -3.70
N VAL A 21 31.89 -36.48 -2.46
CA VAL A 21 33.35 -36.41 -2.09
C VAL A 21 33.75 -37.70 -1.41
N ASP A 22 34.67 -38.42 -2.03
CA ASP A 22 35.16 -39.71 -1.56
C ASP A 22 36.57 -39.97 -2.15
N ASP A 23 37.51 -40.45 -1.39
CA ASP A 23 38.87 -40.71 -1.87
C ASP A 23 38.96 -41.96 -2.80
N ASN A 24 37.86 -42.69 -2.98
CA ASN A 24 37.78 -43.87 -3.85
C ASN A 24 37.03 -43.52 -5.17
N PRO A 25 37.74 -43.29 -6.30
CA PRO A 25 37.12 -42.93 -7.56
C PRO A 25 36.11 -43.99 -8.07
N ALA A 26 36.37 -45.27 -7.84
CA ALA A 26 35.44 -46.33 -8.26
C ALA A 26 34.10 -46.26 -7.48
N PHE A 27 34.14 -45.80 -6.24
CA PHE A 27 32.93 -45.62 -5.44
C PHE A 27 32.18 -44.36 -5.87
N LEU A 28 32.88 -43.30 -6.25
CA LEU A 28 32.29 -42.09 -6.84
C LEU A 28 31.50 -42.43 -8.12
N ASP A 29 32.15 -43.09 -9.09
CA ASP A 29 31.54 -43.50 -10.38
C ASP A 29 30.29 -44.37 -10.15
N LEU A 30 30.36 -45.27 -9.17
CA LEU A 30 29.26 -46.17 -8.86
C LEU A 30 28.07 -45.41 -8.25
N THR A 31 28.35 -44.51 -7.31
CA THR A 31 27.32 -43.71 -6.63
C THR A 31 26.63 -42.76 -7.65
N GLU A 32 27.38 -42.09 -8.51
CA GLU A 32 26.88 -41.25 -9.59
C GLU A 32 25.94 -42.04 -10.49
N THR A 33 26.42 -43.19 -11.01
CA THR A 33 25.60 -44.04 -11.89
C THR A 33 24.29 -44.50 -11.24
N TYR A 34 24.29 -44.85 -9.96
CA TYR A 34 23.09 -45.31 -9.28
C TYR A 34 22.15 -44.17 -8.95
N LEU A 35 22.63 -43.02 -8.46
CA LEU A 35 21.76 -41.88 -8.15
C LEU A 35 21.03 -41.35 -9.38
N GLU A 36 21.78 -41.14 -10.48
CA GLU A 36 21.19 -40.67 -11.75
C GLU A 36 20.25 -41.70 -12.39
N ARG A 37 20.52 -42.99 -12.19
CA ARG A 37 19.61 -44.06 -12.65
C ARG A 37 18.33 -44.18 -11.82
N ILE A 38 18.41 -43.89 -10.51
CA ILE A 38 17.26 -43.93 -9.59
C ILE A 38 16.30 -42.79 -9.92
N ASP A 39 16.87 -41.62 -10.25
CA ASP A 39 16.09 -40.44 -10.61
C ASP A 39 16.88 -39.53 -11.54
N GLU A 40 16.35 -39.26 -12.73
CA GLU A 40 16.92 -38.37 -13.76
C GLU A 40 17.08 -36.92 -13.26
N ALA A 41 16.45 -36.57 -12.13
CA ALA A 41 16.63 -35.25 -11.50
C ALA A 41 17.98 -35.07 -10.78
N PHE A 42 18.69 -36.16 -10.49
CA PHE A 42 20.03 -36.04 -9.90
C PHE A 42 21.08 -35.69 -10.95
N GLU A 43 21.88 -34.69 -10.63
CA GLU A 43 23.14 -34.36 -11.31
C GLU A 43 24.25 -34.50 -10.29
N VAL A 44 25.14 -35.50 -10.44
CA VAL A 44 26.20 -35.76 -9.47
C VAL A 44 27.52 -35.22 -10.00
N ARG A 45 28.17 -34.40 -9.20
CA ARG A 45 29.54 -33.98 -9.40
C ARG A 45 30.43 -34.69 -8.38
N SER A 46 31.43 -35.36 -8.86
CA SER A 46 32.32 -36.20 -8.06
C SER A 46 33.69 -35.54 -7.87
N GLU A 47 34.19 -35.46 -6.64
CA GLU A 47 35.50 -34.92 -6.31
C GLU A 47 36.23 -35.90 -5.37
N THR A 48 37.54 -36.11 -5.58
CA THR A 48 38.36 -36.99 -4.74
C THR A 48 39.13 -36.26 -3.65
N ASP A 49 39.10 -34.92 -3.70
CA ASP A 49 39.85 -34.05 -2.78
C ASP A 49 38.93 -32.99 -2.16
N VAL A 50 39.14 -32.66 -0.89
CA VAL A 50 38.35 -31.70 -0.15
C VAL A 50 38.55 -30.25 -0.65
N ASP A 51 39.75 -29.90 -1.10
CA ASP A 51 40.02 -28.54 -1.58
C ASP A 51 39.35 -28.30 -2.93
N ASP A 52 39.36 -29.28 -3.85
CA ASP A 52 38.60 -29.24 -5.11
C ASP A 52 37.09 -29.19 -4.85
N ALA A 53 36.61 -29.94 -3.84
CA ALA A 53 35.21 -29.91 -3.41
C ALA A 53 34.77 -28.53 -2.87
N LEU A 54 35.64 -27.86 -2.10
CA LEU A 54 35.39 -26.50 -1.61
C LEU A 54 35.36 -25.47 -2.74
N ASP A 55 36.21 -25.62 -3.74
CA ASP A 55 36.21 -24.79 -4.93
C ASP A 55 34.95 -25.02 -5.75
N ALA A 56 34.50 -26.28 -5.88
CA ALA A 56 33.21 -26.60 -6.52
C ALA A 56 32.01 -25.92 -5.85
N LEU A 57 31.97 -25.91 -4.51
CA LEU A 57 30.90 -25.24 -3.73
C LEU A 57 30.86 -23.73 -3.93
N THR A 58 31.96 -23.11 -4.33
CA THR A 58 31.99 -21.65 -4.61
C THR A 58 31.72 -21.30 -6.06
N THR A 59 32.00 -22.23 -7.00
CA THR A 59 31.96 -21.99 -8.45
C THR A 59 30.75 -22.57 -9.15
N ALA A 60 30.09 -23.55 -8.53
CA ALA A 60 28.92 -24.21 -9.11
C ALA A 60 27.73 -24.23 -8.13
N PRO A 61 26.48 -24.25 -8.65
CA PRO A 61 25.31 -24.42 -7.82
C PRO A 61 25.24 -25.87 -7.31
N ILE A 62 25.41 -26.08 -6.03
CA ILE A 62 25.30 -27.38 -5.35
C ILE A 62 24.13 -27.34 -4.37
N ASP A 63 23.27 -28.34 -4.43
CA ASP A 63 22.09 -28.46 -3.58
C ASP A 63 22.30 -29.34 -2.35
N CYS A 64 23.25 -30.32 -2.42
CA CYS A 64 23.59 -31.19 -1.32
C CYS A 64 25.05 -31.69 -1.45
N VAL A 65 25.72 -31.82 -0.32
CA VAL A 65 27.02 -32.51 -0.24
C VAL A 65 26.83 -33.90 0.34
N VAL A 66 27.38 -34.90 -0.33
CA VAL A 66 27.54 -36.27 0.19
C VAL A 66 29.04 -36.51 0.37
N SER A 67 29.50 -36.79 1.57
CA SER A 67 30.91 -36.93 1.84
C SER A 67 31.22 -38.25 2.56
N ASP A 68 32.27 -38.92 2.15
CA ASP A 68 32.86 -39.96 3.02
C ASP A 68 33.40 -39.33 4.31
N TYR A 69 33.47 -40.15 5.34
CA TYR A 69 34.05 -39.73 6.60
C TYR A 69 35.61 -39.91 6.59
N ASP A 70 36.10 -41.00 6.02
CA ASP A 70 37.48 -41.48 6.19
C ASP A 70 38.31 -41.17 4.97
N MET A 71 38.59 -39.90 4.73
CA MET A 71 39.40 -39.44 3.60
C MET A 71 40.83 -39.06 4.08
N PRO A 72 41.84 -39.18 3.20
CA PRO A 72 43.22 -38.74 3.50
C PRO A 72 43.23 -37.24 3.83
N GLU A 73 44.18 -36.84 4.71
CA GLU A 73 44.45 -35.45 5.10
C GLU A 73 43.31 -34.74 5.85
N THR A 74 42.08 -34.83 5.34
CA THR A 74 40.90 -34.13 5.91
C THR A 74 39.71 -35.08 5.96
N ASN A 75 39.23 -35.43 7.15
CA ASN A 75 38.04 -36.27 7.27
C ASN A 75 36.74 -35.50 6.97
N GLY A 76 35.64 -36.22 6.76
CA GLY A 76 34.35 -35.62 6.37
C GLY A 76 33.78 -34.62 7.40
N LEU A 77 34.11 -34.76 8.70
CA LEU A 77 33.71 -33.78 9.72
C LEU A 77 34.51 -32.49 9.63
N ALA A 78 35.80 -32.60 9.41
CA ALA A 78 36.65 -31.42 9.19
C ALA A 78 36.29 -30.71 7.88
N PHE A 79 35.90 -31.46 6.86
CA PHE A 79 35.33 -30.90 5.62
C PHE A 79 34.04 -30.14 5.90
N LEU A 80 33.07 -30.73 6.60
CA LEU A 80 31.84 -30.06 7.01
C LEU A 80 32.13 -28.75 7.76
N GLN A 81 33.03 -28.77 8.72
CA GLN A 81 33.42 -27.56 9.47
C GLN A 81 33.95 -26.47 8.52
N ARG A 82 34.85 -26.84 7.58
CA ARG A 82 35.38 -25.90 6.57
C ARG A 82 34.30 -25.31 5.66
N VAL A 83 33.24 -26.06 5.34
CA VAL A 83 32.08 -25.60 4.58
C VAL A 83 31.30 -24.57 5.41
N ARG A 84 31.01 -24.87 6.68
CA ARG A 84 30.27 -23.98 7.59
C ARG A 84 31.04 -22.70 7.90
N ASP A 85 32.36 -22.78 8.10
CA ASP A 85 33.24 -21.63 8.34
C ASP A 85 33.25 -20.63 7.15
N ARG A 86 32.92 -21.09 5.94
CA ARG A 86 32.74 -20.25 4.74
C ARG A 86 31.33 -19.65 4.62
N GLY A 87 30.44 -19.90 5.58
CA GLY A 87 29.07 -19.44 5.56
C GLY A 87 28.18 -20.16 4.53
N ILE A 88 28.63 -21.35 4.06
CA ILE A 88 27.86 -22.15 3.09
C ILE A 88 26.89 -23.06 3.87
N ASP A 89 25.60 -22.79 3.74
CA ASP A 89 24.52 -23.53 4.41
C ASP A 89 23.83 -24.48 3.41
N VAL A 90 24.59 -25.46 2.90
CA VAL A 90 24.08 -26.53 2.04
C VAL A 90 23.82 -27.78 2.88
N PRO A 91 22.79 -28.57 2.60
CA PRO A 91 22.59 -29.91 3.20
C PRO A 91 23.85 -30.75 3.05
N PHE A 92 24.26 -31.41 4.14
CA PHE A 92 25.47 -32.20 4.20
C PHE A 92 25.18 -33.58 4.77
N VAL A 93 25.39 -34.63 3.97
CA VAL A 93 25.16 -36.02 4.31
C VAL A 93 26.47 -36.74 4.42
N LEU A 94 26.78 -37.33 5.59
CA LEU A 94 27.93 -38.22 5.73
C LEU A 94 27.52 -39.61 5.29
N PHE A 95 28.25 -40.20 4.32
CA PHE A 95 28.03 -41.53 3.78
C PHE A 95 29.31 -42.36 3.91
N THR A 96 29.44 -43.14 4.99
CA THR A 96 30.71 -43.76 5.41
C THR A 96 30.62 -45.25 5.66
N GLY A 97 31.74 -45.94 5.40
CA GLY A 97 31.89 -47.36 5.70
C GLY A 97 32.09 -47.65 7.18
N LYS A 98 32.53 -46.68 7.97
CA LYS A 98 32.71 -46.81 9.42
C LYS A 98 31.41 -46.36 10.12
N GLY A 99 30.64 -47.32 10.65
CA GLY A 99 29.46 -47.04 11.43
C GLY A 99 29.73 -47.14 12.92
N SER A 100 29.66 -46.01 13.64
CA SER A 100 29.56 -46.03 15.10
C SER A 100 28.54 -44.98 15.54
N GLU A 101 27.82 -45.23 16.63
CA GLU A 101 26.92 -44.27 17.24
C GLU A 101 27.66 -42.97 17.63
N GLU A 102 28.93 -43.06 17.97
CA GLU A 102 29.77 -41.92 18.32
C GLU A 102 29.97 -40.99 17.11
N ILE A 103 30.35 -41.54 15.93
CA ILE A 103 30.55 -40.75 14.70
C ILE A 103 29.23 -40.10 14.27
N ALA A 104 28.10 -40.84 14.33
CA ALA A 104 26.79 -40.30 14.01
C ALA A 104 26.39 -39.13 14.91
N SER A 105 26.61 -39.25 16.23
CA SER A 105 26.35 -38.18 17.21
C SER A 105 27.26 -36.97 16.99
N GLU A 106 28.55 -37.19 16.71
CA GLU A 106 29.49 -36.12 16.40
C GLU A 106 29.14 -35.39 15.11
N ALA A 107 28.72 -36.11 14.05
CA ALA A 107 28.31 -35.56 12.78
C ALA A 107 27.10 -34.61 12.94
N ILE A 108 26.05 -35.06 13.61
CA ILE A 108 24.87 -34.24 13.85
C ILE A 108 25.19 -33.02 14.73
N SER A 109 26.04 -33.22 15.75
CA SER A 109 26.49 -32.11 16.61
C SER A 109 27.33 -31.08 15.85
N ALA A 110 28.08 -31.51 14.83
CA ALA A 110 28.87 -30.65 13.94
C ALA A 110 28.00 -29.96 12.84
N GLY A 111 26.70 -30.27 12.76
CA GLY A 111 25.78 -29.66 11.81
C GLY A 111 25.64 -30.44 10.49
N ALA A 112 25.92 -31.74 10.47
CA ALA A 112 25.53 -32.60 9.35
C ALA A 112 23.99 -32.72 9.31
N THR A 113 23.43 -32.70 8.11
CA THR A 113 21.99 -32.84 7.92
C THR A 113 21.54 -34.27 8.16
N ASP A 114 22.38 -35.23 7.75
CA ASP A 114 22.10 -36.65 7.94
C ASP A 114 23.42 -37.47 7.95
N TYR A 115 23.30 -38.70 8.42
CA TYR A 115 24.39 -39.68 8.46
C TYR A 115 23.87 -41.01 7.93
N LEU A 116 24.60 -41.63 7.01
CA LEU A 116 24.26 -42.93 6.42
C LEU A 116 25.48 -43.84 6.39
N GLN A 117 25.31 -45.09 6.84
CA GLN A 117 26.35 -46.08 6.77
C GLN A 117 26.33 -46.80 5.41
N LYS A 118 27.49 -46.87 4.74
CA LYS A 118 27.69 -47.69 3.54
C LYS A 118 27.41 -49.17 3.85
N GLN A 119 26.57 -49.81 3.08
CA GLN A 119 26.17 -51.20 3.21
C GLN A 119 26.58 -52.00 1.97
N ARG A 120 26.56 -53.34 2.07
CA ARG A 120 26.77 -54.19 0.90
C ARG A 120 25.47 -54.30 0.10
N GLY A 121 25.55 -54.08 -1.23
CA GLY A 121 24.40 -54.17 -2.13
C GLY A 121 23.92 -52.79 -2.64
N ASN A 122 22.94 -52.83 -3.53
CA ASN A 122 22.47 -51.62 -4.26
C ASN A 122 21.41 -50.83 -3.51
N ASP A 123 20.72 -51.43 -2.54
CA ASP A 123 19.64 -50.79 -1.77
C ASP A 123 20.10 -49.54 -1.02
N GLN A 124 21.40 -49.47 -0.67
CA GLN A 124 22.00 -48.29 -0.04
C GLN A 124 21.86 -47.01 -0.86
N TYR A 125 21.90 -47.11 -2.21
CA TYR A 125 21.78 -45.95 -3.09
C TYR A 125 20.33 -45.41 -3.15
N GLU A 126 19.34 -46.29 -3.06
CA GLU A 126 17.94 -45.88 -2.91
C GLU A 126 17.70 -45.12 -1.60
N VAL A 127 18.31 -45.62 -0.51
CA VAL A 127 18.26 -44.94 0.79
C VAL A 127 18.97 -43.59 0.71
N LEU A 128 20.18 -43.54 0.12
CA LEU A 128 20.94 -42.31 -0.07
C LEU A 128 20.15 -41.30 -0.91
N ALA A 129 19.60 -41.72 -2.06
CA ALA A 129 18.78 -40.86 -2.93
C ALA A 129 17.61 -40.23 -2.17
N ASN A 130 16.89 -41.05 -1.39
CA ASN A 130 15.76 -40.56 -0.58
C ASN A 130 16.22 -39.57 0.51
N ARG A 131 17.37 -39.83 1.18
CA ARG A 131 17.91 -38.93 2.20
C ARG A 131 18.35 -37.60 1.61
N VAL A 132 19.07 -37.63 0.49
CA VAL A 132 19.50 -36.42 -0.23
C VAL A 132 18.29 -35.62 -0.66
N ARG A 133 17.28 -36.26 -1.29
CA ARG A 133 16.07 -35.55 -1.73
C ARG A 133 15.35 -34.89 -0.55
N ASN A 134 15.09 -35.64 0.54
CA ASN A 134 14.43 -35.08 1.70
C ASN A 134 15.21 -33.90 2.31
N ALA A 135 16.56 -33.99 2.37
CA ALA A 135 17.41 -32.93 2.86
C ALA A 135 17.31 -31.65 1.99
N VAL A 136 17.36 -31.83 0.65
CA VAL A 136 17.24 -30.72 -0.30
C VAL A 136 15.86 -30.09 -0.26
N ASP A 137 14.79 -30.90 -0.27
CA ASP A 137 13.41 -30.40 -0.22
C ASP A 137 13.14 -29.62 1.06
N GLN A 138 13.62 -30.12 2.20
CA GLN A 138 13.48 -29.44 3.47
C GLN A 138 14.28 -28.12 3.50
N HIS A 139 15.50 -28.11 2.97
CA HIS A 139 16.33 -26.91 2.88
C HIS A 139 15.68 -25.86 1.94
N ARG A 140 15.25 -26.27 0.74
CA ARG A 140 14.57 -25.40 -0.23
C ARG A 140 13.28 -24.83 0.35
N SER A 141 12.48 -25.63 1.04
CA SER A 141 11.23 -25.19 1.66
C SER A 141 11.48 -24.14 2.76
N ARG A 142 12.49 -24.36 3.60
CA ARG A 142 12.90 -23.38 4.63
C ARG A 142 13.40 -22.07 4.00
N ALA A 143 14.25 -22.17 2.98
CA ALA A 143 14.77 -21.00 2.27
C ALA A 143 13.64 -20.21 1.56
N ALA A 144 12.69 -20.92 0.93
CA ALA A 144 11.54 -20.28 0.28
C ALA A 144 10.61 -19.59 1.29
N LEU A 145 10.37 -20.21 2.46
CA LEU A 145 9.59 -19.60 3.53
C LEU A 145 10.28 -18.33 4.05
N ALA A 146 11.57 -18.43 4.39
CA ALA A 146 12.34 -17.27 4.88
C ALA A 146 12.38 -16.11 3.86
N ALA A 147 12.56 -16.42 2.55
CA ALA A 147 12.53 -15.44 1.49
C ALA A 147 11.14 -14.81 1.33
N SER A 148 10.07 -15.58 1.54
CA SER A 148 8.69 -15.08 1.51
C SER A 148 8.41 -14.14 2.70
N GLU A 149 8.81 -14.54 3.90
CA GLU A 149 8.69 -13.72 5.12
C GLU A 149 9.48 -12.40 4.99
N GLU A 150 10.73 -12.47 4.52
CA GLU A 150 11.55 -11.27 4.27
C GLU A 150 10.91 -10.36 3.22
N ARG A 151 10.35 -10.94 2.15
CA ARG A 151 9.67 -10.17 1.12
C ARG A 151 8.43 -9.46 1.67
N LEU A 152 7.60 -10.14 2.47
CA LEU A 152 6.43 -9.55 3.12
C LEU A 152 6.84 -8.44 4.09
N SER A 153 7.89 -8.66 4.89
CA SER A 153 8.45 -7.63 5.77
C SER A 153 8.85 -6.38 4.99
N ARG A 154 9.60 -6.54 3.89
CA ARG A 154 10.01 -5.42 3.04
C ARG A 154 8.84 -4.65 2.44
N PHE A 155 7.73 -5.31 2.07
CA PHE A 155 6.54 -4.61 1.57
C PHE A 155 5.92 -3.71 2.64
N ILE A 156 5.87 -4.17 3.89
CA ILE A 156 5.37 -3.37 5.01
C ILE A 156 6.31 -2.21 5.31
N ASP A 157 7.63 -2.46 5.35
CA ASP A 157 8.65 -1.46 5.69
C ASP A 157 8.80 -0.37 4.61
N GLN A 158 8.55 -0.70 3.34
CA GLN A 158 8.58 0.25 2.23
C GLN A 158 7.24 0.94 1.95
N SER A 159 6.19 0.59 2.71
CA SER A 159 4.89 1.26 2.59
C SER A 159 5.01 2.73 3.02
N PRO A 160 4.48 3.68 2.24
CA PRO A 160 4.40 5.08 2.66
C PRO A 160 3.33 5.32 3.74
N LEU A 161 2.47 4.35 4.00
CA LEU A 161 1.49 4.41 5.07
C LEU A 161 2.10 3.92 6.37
N GLY A 162 1.88 4.63 7.46
CA GLY A 162 2.18 4.14 8.80
C GLY A 162 1.43 2.82 9.02
N THR A 163 2.15 1.81 9.47
CA THR A 163 1.57 0.48 9.72
C THR A 163 1.92 0.03 11.13
N ILE A 164 0.91 -0.36 11.88
CA ILE A 164 1.05 -0.95 13.22
C ILE A 164 0.30 -2.28 13.24
N GLU A 165 0.97 -3.32 13.71
CA GLU A 165 0.38 -4.63 13.97
C GLU A 165 0.16 -4.78 15.47
N TYR A 166 -1.03 -5.27 15.85
CA TYR A 166 -1.41 -5.58 17.22
C TYR A 166 -1.70 -7.07 17.37
N ASP A 167 -1.38 -7.61 18.54
CA ASP A 167 -1.77 -8.97 18.93
C ASP A 167 -3.27 -9.05 19.34
N ASP A 168 -3.68 -10.21 19.83
CA ASP A 168 -5.05 -10.49 20.33
C ASP A 168 -5.41 -9.74 21.63
N ALA A 169 -4.42 -9.18 22.32
CA ALA A 169 -4.58 -8.30 23.48
C ALA A 169 -4.45 -6.81 23.14
N PHE A 170 -4.44 -6.46 21.85
CA PHE A 170 -4.24 -5.11 21.30
C PHE A 170 -2.93 -4.45 21.75
N ARG A 171 -1.86 -5.24 21.86
CA ARG A 171 -0.51 -4.75 22.10
C ARG A 171 0.25 -4.67 20.80
N ILE A 172 1.03 -3.63 20.63
CA ILE A 172 1.84 -3.39 19.45
C ILE A 172 2.93 -4.44 19.37
N VAL A 173 2.95 -5.21 18.27
CA VAL A 173 3.97 -6.22 17.97
C VAL A 173 4.89 -5.80 16.83
N ARG A 174 4.49 -4.78 16.04
CA ARG A 174 5.29 -4.20 14.98
C ARG A 174 4.82 -2.79 14.64
N ALA A 175 5.78 -1.92 14.29
CA ALA A 175 5.54 -0.63 13.65
C ALA A 175 6.54 -0.45 12.51
N ASN A 176 6.07 -0.03 11.31
CA ASN A 176 6.97 0.20 10.19
C ASN A 176 7.64 1.59 10.25
N PRO A 177 8.70 1.83 9.44
CA PRO A 177 9.40 3.12 9.42
C PRO A 177 8.49 4.33 9.14
N ALA A 178 7.44 4.17 8.32
CA ALA A 178 6.48 5.24 8.08
C ALA A 178 5.65 5.58 9.34
N ALA A 179 5.32 4.58 10.16
CA ALA A 179 4.65 4.81 11.44
C ALA A 179 5.56 5.58 12.42
N GLU A 180 6.85 5.26 12.46
CA GLU A 180 7.83 5.99 13.25
C GLU A 180 7.93 7.45 12.79
N GLU A 181 8.03 7.71 11.48
CA GLU A 181 8.10 9.05 10.91
C GLU A 181 6.84 9.88 11.20
N ILE A 182 5.65 9.27 11.03
CA ILE A 182 4.37 9.95 11.24
C ILE A 182 4.14 10.25 12.72
N LEU A 183 4.39 9.30 13.63
CA LEU A 183 4.10 9.44 15.05
C LEU A 183 5.28 10.02 15.85
N GLY A 184 6.51 9.92 15.33
CA GLY A 184 7.72 10.42 15.96
C GLY A 184 8.24 9.56 17.12
N TYR A 185 7.78 8.32 17.24
CA TYR A 185 8.28 7.30 18.20
C TYR A 185 9.07 6.24 17.44
N ASP A 186 10.17 5.79 18.00
CA ASP A 186 10.87 4.61 17.48
C ASP A 186 10.05 3.33 17.76
N GLU A 187 10.13 2.33 16.88
CA GLU A 187 9.42 1.06 17.07
C GLU A 187 9.67 0.46 18.46
N SER A 188 10.92 0.51 18.94
CA SER A 188 11.31 -0.02 20.24
C SER A 188 10.59 0.63 21.44
N GLU A 189 10.11 1.87 21.28
CA GLU A 189 9.32 2.59 22.29
C GLU A 189 7.85 2.19 22.26
N LEU A 190 7.37 1.71 21.12
CA LEU A 190 5.98 1.31 20.90
C LEU A 190 5.72 -0.17 21.23
N LEU A 191 6.72 -1.04 20.98
CA LEU A 191 6.59 -2.49 21.14
C LEU A 191 6.11 -2.91 22.54
N GLY A 192 5.11 -3.82 22.57
CA GLY A 192 4.47 -4.30 23.80
C GLY A 192 3.55 -3.29 24.49
N GLY A 193 3.54 -2.05 24.00
CA GLY A 193 2.64 -0.98 24.45
C GLY A 193 1.27 -1.03 23.79
N THR A 194 0.49 0.02 24.02
CA THR A 194 -0.83 0.25 23.42
C THR A 194 -0.83 1.58 22.66
N TRP A 195 -1.98 1.99 22.15
CA TRP A 195 -2.18 3.27 21.46
C TRP A 195 -2.07 4.52 22.39
N LEU A 196 -2.00 4.35 23.70
CA LEU A 196 -2.02 5.45 24.68
C LEU A 196 -0.97 6.56 24.43
N PRO A 197 0.28 6.27 24.05
CA PRO A 197 1.28 7.31 23.85
C PRO A 197 0.94 8.31 22.74
N PHE A 198 0.29 7.87 21.67
CA PHE A 198 0.03 8.69 20.49
C PHE A 198 -1.45 9.09 20.30
N VAL A 199 -2.31 8.86 21.30
CA VAL A 199 -3.70 9.31 21.30
C VAL A 199 -3.88 10.33 22.43
N PRO A 200 -4.46 11.52 22.19
CA PRO A 200 -4.69 12.50 23.23
C PRO A 200 -5.89 12.11 24.13
N GLU A 201 -5.86 12.50 25.42
CA GLU A 201 -6.91 12.14 26.39
C GLU A 201 -8.37 12.34 25.93
N PRO A 202 -8.73 13.41 25.19
CA PRO A 202 -10.11 13.57 24.72
C PRO A 202 -10.59 12.44 23.81
N GLU A 203 -9.68 11.77 23.08
CA GLU A 203 -9.98 10.68 22.15
C GLU A 203 -9.99 9.30 22.83
N TYR A 204 -9.52 9.15 24.06
CA TYR A 204 -9.39 7.85 24.74
C TYR A 204 -10.67 7.01 24.73
N ARG A 205 -11.83 7.64 24.98
CA ARG A 205 -13.11 6.90 25.00
C ARG A 205 -13.48 6.39 23.62
N HIS A 206 -13.20 7.18 22.59
CA HIS A 206 -13.47 6.82 21.21
C HIS A 206 -12.57 5.67 20.77
N VAL A 207 -11.26 5.79 20.97
CA VAL A 207 -10.30 4.75 20.57
C VAL A 207 -10.50 3.46 21.36
N ALA A 208 -10.78 3.53 22.66
CA ALA A 208 -11.11 2.34 23.46
C ALA A 208 -12.43 1.65 23.03
N ALA A 209 -13.36 2.37 22.42
CA ALA A 209 -14.55 1.77 21.82
C ALA A 209 -14.18 1.05 20.50
N LEU A 210 -13.37 1.68 19.65
CA LEU A 210 -12.86 1.07 18.42
C LEU A 210 -12.06 -0.21 18.69
N GLU A 211 -11.16 -0.20 19.67
CA GLU A 211 -10.41 -1.37 20.12
C GLU A 211 -11.33 -2.55 20.46
N ARG A 212 -12.37 -2.31 21.28
CA ARG A 212 -13.34 -3.37 21.64
C ARG A 212 -14.12 -3.90 20.44
N ASP A 213 -14.51 -3.01 19.51
CA ASP A 213 -15.24 -3.39 18.31
C ASP A 213 -14.35 -4.21 17.35
N LEU A 214 -13.08 -3.82 17.21
CA LEU A 214 -12.07 -4.55 16.42
C LEU A 214 -11.81 -5.94 17.02
N LEU A 215 -11.52 -6.03 18.32
CA LEU A 215 -11.26 -7.32 18.98
C LEU A 215 -12.49 -8.23 18.98
N SER A 216 -13.69 -7.67 18.84
CA SER A 216 -14.94 -8.42 18.69
C SER A 216 -15.31 -8.67 17.22
N ASN A 217 -14.51 -8.19 16.27
CA ASN A 217 -14.77 -8.20 14.83
C ASN A 217 -16.16 -7.61 14.44
N LYS A 218 -16.57 -6.53 15.13
CA LYS A 218 -17.88 -5.89 14.95
C LYS A 218 -17.87 -4.56 14.25
N GLY A 219 -16.68 -3.97 14.05
CA GLY A 219 -16.54 -2.64 13.44
C GLY A 219 -15.19 -2.00 13.73
N GLY A 220 -15.12 -0.67 13.56
CA GLY A 220 -13.89 0.09 13.79
C GLY A 220 -12.89 0.04 12.63
N PHE A 221 -13.29 -0.49 11.46
CA PHE A 221 -12.40 -0.71 10.33
C PHE A 221 -11.87 0.59 9.70
N ARG A 222 -12.59 1.71 9.86
CA ARG A 222 -12.14 3.03 9.41
C ARG A 222 -12.46 4.08 10.46
N SER A 223 -11.49 4.95 10.74
CA SER A 223 -11.67 6.09 11.63
C SER A 223 -10.75 7.24 11.23
N VAL A 224 -11.15 8.46 11.60
CA VAL A 224 -10.27 9.64 11.54
C VAL A 224 -10.28 10.24 12.94
N ASN A 225 -9.13 10.21 13.61
CA ASN A 225 -9.00 10.74 14.96
C ASN A 225 -7.78 11.63 15.09
N GLU A 226 -7.76 12.43 16.14
CA GLU A 226 -6.61 13.22 16.53
C GLU A 226 -5.56 12.31 17.17
N ASN A 227 -4.33 12.47 16.75
CA ASN A 227 -3.17 11.81 17.33
C ASN A 227 -2.15 12.85 17.83
N VAL A 228 -1.22 12.40 18.63
CA VAL A 228 -0.16 13.24 19.20
C VAL A 228 1.18 12.58 18.91
N ARG A 229 2.11 13.35 18.32
CA ARG A 229 3.49 12.91 18.05
C ARG A 229 4.30 12.92 19.35
N SER A 230 5.44 12.27 19.36
CA SER A 230 6.36 12.24 20.49
C SER A 230 6.82 13.63 20.96
N ASP A 231 6.88 14.61 20.05
CA ASP A 231 7.21 16.01 20.33
C ASP A 231 6.03 16.85 20.86
N GLY A 232 4.84 16.23 21.02
CA GLY A 232 3.61 16.88 21.45
C GLY A 232 2.80 17.55 20.32
N THR A 233 3.24 17.50 19.08
CA THR A 233 2.51 18.02 17.93
C THR A 233 1.23 17.22 17.68
N ARG A 234 0.10 17.91 17.50
CA ARG A 234 -1.18 17.28 17.19
C ARG A 234 -1.33 17.12 15.68
N ILE A 235 -1.70 15.93 15.28
CA ILE A 235 -1.96 15.54 13.88
C ILE A 235 -3.32 14.85 13.78
N ARG A 236 -3.85 14.79 12.56
CA ARG A 236 -5.03 13.97 12.24
C ARG A 236 -4.64 12.80 11.39
N CYS A 237 -4.89 11.59 11.90
CA CYS A 237 -4.63 10.37 11.15
C CYS A 237 -5.93 9.72 10.69
N ALA A 238 -5.94 9.33 9.41
CA ALA A 238 -6.97 8.47 8.85
C ALA A 238 -6.52 7.01 8.99
N TRP A 239 -7.25 6.24 9.78
CA TRP A 239 -6.95 4.85 10.13
C TRP A 239 -7.79 3.88 9.32
N HIS A 240 -7.14 2.83 8.84
CA HIS A 240 -7.74 1.67 8.18
C HIS A 240 -7.31 0.42 8.92
N ASN A 241 -8.22 -0.17 9.67
CA ASN A 241 -7.95 -1.32 10.51
C ASN A 241 -8.51 -2.58 9.86
N GLN A 242 -7.74 -3.66 9.89
CA GLN A 242 -8.11 -4.97 9.41
C GLN A 242 -7.90 -6.00 10.51
N VAL A 243 -8.95 -6.72 10.84
CA VAL A 243 -8.90 -7.79 11.83
C VAL A 243 -8.38 -9.08 11.17
N VAL A 244 -7.44 -9.74 11.80
CA VAL A 244 -6.90 -11.04 11.40
C VAL A 244 -7.51 -12.10 12.31
N THR A 245 -8.12 -13.12 11.70
CA THR A 245 -8.75 -14.21 12.44
C THR A 245 -8.11 -15.55 12.10
N ASP A 246 -8.17 -16.49 13.03
CA ASP A 246 -7.81 -17.89 12.80
C ASP A 246 -8.91 -18.63 12.00
N ALA A 247 -8.72 -19.95 11.81
CA ALA A 247 -9.67 -20.82 11.09
C ALA A 247 -11.03 -20.96 11.79
N ASP A 248 -11.09 -20.73 13.10
CA ASP A 248 -12.30 -20.83 13.93
C ASP A 248 -13.00 -19.46 14.05
N GLY A 249 -12.42 -18.39 13.45
CA GLY A 249 -12.95 -17.03 13.45
C GLY A 249 -12.60 -16.21 14.70
N ALA A 250 -11.73 -16.71 15.56
CA ALA A 250 -11.21 -15.93 16.69
C ALA A 250 -10.21 -14.90 16.22
N VAL A 251 -10.26 -13.69 16.79
CA VAL A 251 -9.31 -12.60 16.46
C VAL A 251 -7.94 -12.97 17.02
N ILE A 252 -6.94 -13.03 16.15
CA ILE A 252 -5.54 -13.30 16.51
C ILE A 252 -4.66 -12.07 16.39
N GLY A 253 -5.19 -10.96 15.85
CA GLY A 253 -4.50 -9.69 15.76
C GLY A 253 -5.24 -8.66 14.94
N VAL A 254 -4.70 -7.45 14.91
CA VAL A 254 -5.22 -6.34 14.10
C VAL A 254 -4.06 -5.71 13.34
N PHE A 255 -4.29 -5.49 12.05
CA PHE A 255 -3.38 -4.78 11.16
C PHE A 255 -3.96 -3.40 10.88
N SER A 256 -3.27 -2.35 11.31
CA SER A 256 -3.73 -0.97 11.20
C SER A 256 -2.79 -0.18 10.28
N GLN A 257 -3.35 0.39 9.22
CA GLN A 257 -2.65 1.34 8.36
C GLN A 257 -3.21 2.74 8.57
N PHE A 258 -2.36 3.75 8.50
CA PHE A 258 -2.78 5.13 8.68
C PHE A 258 -1.91 6.11 7.90
N GLU A 259 -2.47 7.29 7.66
CA GLU A 259 -1.80 8.43 7.04
C GLU A 259 -2.11 9.73 7.80
N ASP A 260 -1.18 10.67 7.77
CA ASP A 260 -1.40 12.01 8.29
C ASP A 260 -2.20 12.84 7.26
N VAL A 261 -3.45 13.14 7.60
CA VAL A 261 -4.38 13.94 6.78
C VAL A 261 -4.57 15.35 7.31
N THR A 262 -3.67 15.83 8.18
CA THR A 262 -3.79 17.14 8.85
C THR A 262 -3.94 18.27 7.86
N ASP A 263 -3.04 18.35 6.88
CA ASP A 263 -3.04 19.40 5.86
C ASP A 263 -4.24 19.30 4.90
N GLU A 264 -4.67 18.09 4.57
CA GLU A 264 -5.83 17.88 3.72
C GLU A 264 -7.12 18.36 4.41
N VAL A 265 -7.30 17.96 5.67
CA VAL A 265 -8.45 18.38 6.48
C VAL A 265 -8.42 19.89 6.71
N ALA A 266 -7.26 20.48 6.96
CA ALA A 266 -7.11 21.92 7.14
C ALA A 266 -7.47 22.68 5.86
N ARG A 267 -6.95 22.27 4.71
CA ARG A 267 -7.29 22.87 3.39
C ARG A 267 -8.77 22.77 3.07
N LYS A 268 -9.36 21.59 3.30
CA LYS A 268 -10.80 21.40 3.06
C LYS A 268 -11.63 22.36 3.90
N ARG A 269 -11.32 22.50 5.20
CA ARG A 269 -11.99 23.43 6.10
C ARG A 269 -11.82 24.89 5.69
N GLU A 270 -10.63 25.26 5.21
CA GLU A 270 -10.35 26.61 4.73
C GLU A 270 -11.19 26.94 3.49
N ILE A 271 -11.28 26.01 2.54
CA ILE A 271 -12.14 26.14 1.34
C ILE A 271 -13.62 26.28 1.76
N GLU A 272 -14.10 25.41 2.63
CA GLU A 272 -15.48 25.45 3.15
C GLU A 272 -15.77 26.77 3.85
N ARG A 273 -14.84 27.25 4.69
CA ARG A 273 -14.96 28.54 5.38
C ARG A 273 -14.95 29.70 4.40
N SER A 274 -14.04 29.71 3.43
CA SER A 274 -13.97 30.75 2.40
C SER A 274 -15.25 30.80 1.59
N ASN A 275 -15.76 29.64 1.17
CA ASN A 275 -17.02 29.56 0.43
C ASN A 275 -18.20 30.06 1.26
N ALA A 276 -18.27 29.74 2.55
CA ALA A 276 -19.34 30.20 3.44
C ALA A 276 -19.29 31.74 3.62
N VAL A 277 -18.08 32.30 3.80
CA VAL A 277 -17.87 33.76 3.93
C VAL A 277 -18.27 34.46 2.64
N LEU A 278 -17.83 33.96 1.47
CA LEU A 278 -18.18 34.53 0.17
C LEU A 278 -19.69 34.47 -0.08
N SER A 279 -20.34 33.34 0.26
CA SER A 279 -21.79 33.23 0.16
C SER A 279 -22.51 34.29 0.98
N THR A 280 -22.18 34.38 2.27
CA THR A 280 -22.76 35.36 3.19
C THR A 280 -22.56 36.80 2.71
N ALA A 281 -21.34 37.10 2.20
CA ALA A 281 -21.04 38.43 1.67
C ALA A 281 -21.86 38.77 0.41
N LEU A 282 -22.04 37.81 -0.50
CA LEU A 282 -22.85 37.97 -1.70
C LEU A 282 -24.34 38.18 -1.38
N ASP A 283 -24.87 37.44 -0.41
CA ASP A 283 -26.27 37.54 0.02
C ASP A 283 -26.56 38.86 0.77
N ALA A 284 -25.55 39.43 1.45
CA ALA A 284 -25.65 40.71 2.12
C ALA A 284 -25.63 41.94 1.16
N LEU A 285 -25.27 41.73 -0.11
CA LEU A 285 -25.27 42.84 -1.10
C LEU A 285 -26.69 43.27 -1.46
N PRO A 286 -26.96 44.59 -1.61
CA PRO A 286 -28.25 45.11 -2.05
C PRO A 286 -28.46 44.92 -3.57
N VAL A 287 -27.71 44.04 -4.19
CA VAL A 287 -27.69 43.78 -5.64
C VAL A 287 -27.93 42.30 -5.88
N GLY A 288 -28.90 41.97 -6.71
CA GLY A 288 -29.13 40.61 -7.19
C GLY A 288 -28.02 40.20 -8.15
N MET A 289 -27.36 39.08 -7.91
CA MET A 289 -26.22 38.62 -8.69
C MET A 289 -26.44 37.22 -9.26
N LEU A 290 -26.00 37.03 -10.51
CA LEU A 290 -25.94 35.76 -11.20
C LEU A 290 -24.54 35.65 -11.85
N VAL A 291 -23.92 34.52 -11.64
CA VAL A 291 -22.65 34.14 -12.30
C VAL A 291 -22.87 32.86 -13.08
N GLU A 292 -22.46 32.85 -14.34
CA GLU A 292 -22.50 31.67 -15.20
C GLU A 292 -21.13 31.38 -15.85
N ASP A 293 -20.93 30.14 -16.24
CA ASP A 293 -19.74 29.68 -16.95
C ASP A 293 -19.86 29.93 -18.48
N THR A 294 -18.85 29.48 -19.22
CA THR A 294 -18.80 29.53 -20.69
C THR A 294 -19.90 28.75 -21.38
N ASP A 295 -20.42 27.70 -20.75
CA ASP A 295 -21.50 26.86 -21.25
C ASP A 295 -22.88 27.40 -20.84
N ARG A 296 -22.91 28.62 -20.33
CA ARG A 296 -24.14 29.28 -19.86
C ARG A 296 -24.84 28.55 -18.71
N ARG A 297 -24.07 27.86 -17.85
CA ARG A 297 -24.60 27.22 -16.65
C ARG A 297 -24.40 28.12 -15.42
N VAL A 298 -25.44 28.17 -14.60
CA VAL A 298 -25.41 28.92 -13.34
C VAL A 298 -24.31 28.34 -12.42
N LEU A 299 -23.30 29.14 -12.12
CA LEU A 299 -22.31 28.86 -11.07
C LEU A 299 -22.80 29.37 -9.72
N ARG A 300 -23.40 30.54 -9.70
CA ARG A 300 -23.86 31.16 -8.46
C ARG A 300 -24.99 32.14 -8.73
N VAL A 301 -25.95 32.19 -7.80
CA VAL A 301 -26.98 33.21 -7.71
C VAL A 301 -27.20 33.53 -6.24
N ASN A 302 -27.49 34.80 -5.90
CA ASN A 302 -27.75 35.19 -4.52
C ASN A 302 -29.25 35.36 -4.22
N GLU A 303 -29.62 35.36 -2.93
CA GLU A 303 -30.97 35.56 -2.45
C GLU A 303 -31.60 36.83 -3.01
N ARG A 304 -30.81 37.89 -3.09
CA ARG A 304 -31.28 39.19 -3.56
C ARG A 304 -31.82 39.18 -5.00
N LEU A 305 -31.26 38.33 -5.89
CA LEU A 305 -31.81 38.20 -7.25
C LEU A 305 -33.17 37.55 -7.23
N TYR A 306 -33.37 36.51 -6.42
CA TYR A 306 -34.68 35.86 -6.24
C TYR A 306 -35.73 36.82 -5.72
N GLU A 307 -35.41 37.64 -4.71
CA GLU A 307 -36.29 38.70 -4.18
C GLU A 307 -36.62 39.77 -5.23
N LEU A 308 -35.63 40.21 -6.04
CA LEU A 308 -35.82 41.22 -7.05
C LEU A 308 -36.75 40.77 -8.19
N LEU A 309 -36.67 39.46 -8.52
CA LEU A 309 -37.46 38.84 -9.60
C LEU A 309 -38.72 38.12 -9.07
N ASP A 310 -39.02 38.18 -7.77
CA ASP A 310 -40.15 37.50 -7.15
C ASP A 310 -40.17 35.99 -7.47
N VAL A 311 -39.01 35.32 -7.27
CA VAL A 311 -38.84 33.89 -7.49
C VAL A 311 -38.85 33.19 -6.15
N ASP A 312 -39.73 32.20 -6.01
CA ASP A 312 -39.81 31.37 -4.81
C ASP A 312 -38.73 30.25 -4.84
N GLY A 313 -38.21 29.89 -3.68
CA GLY A 313 -37.32 28.75 -3.50
C GLY A 313 -35.89 29.11 -3.07
N ASP A 314 -35.07 28.09 -2.97
CA ASP A 314 -33.65 28.23 -2.59
C ASP A 314 -32.80 28.58 -3.82
N PRO A 315 -32.05 29.69 -3.79
CA PRO A 315 -31.15 30.07 -4.89
C PRO A 315 -30.13 29.00 -5.26
N SER A 316 -29.69 28.17 -4.29
CA SER A 316 -28.75 27.09 -4.54
C SER A 316 -29.27 26.04 -5.53
N ALA A 317 -30.56 25.87 -5.65
CA ALA A 317 -31.21 24.96 -6.60
C ALA A 317 -31.04 25.38 -8.07
N ALA A 318 -30.66 26.63 -8.32
CA ALA A 318 -30.36 27.11 -9.66
C ALA A 318 -28.96 26.69 -10.15
N THR A 319 -28.04 26.32 -9.26
CA THR A 319 -26.69 25.96 -9.63
C THR A 319 -26.66 24.78 -10.62
N GLY A 320 -25.91 24.96 -11.71
CA GLY A 320 -25.81 23.98 -12.82
C GLY A 320 -26.97 24.03 -13.82
N ARG A 321 -28.01 24.84 -13.59
CA ARG A 321 -29.10 25.04 -14.56
C ARG A 321 -28.63 25.89 -15.74
N ASP A 322 -29.24 25.65 -16.86
CA ASP A 322 -29.00 26.37 -18.09
C ASP A 322 -29.60 27.80 -18.00
N CYS A 323 -28.74 28.80 -18.18
CA CYS A 323 -29.14 30.22 -18.05
C CYS A 323 -30.04 30.69 -19.18
N GLU A 324 -29.96 30.13 -20.39
CA GLU A 324 -30.85 30.49 -21.50
C GLU A 324 -32.29 30.08 -21.19
N ARG A 325 -32.47 28.85 -20.68
CA ARG A 325 -33.77 28.36 -20.22
C ARG A 325 -34.31 29.15 -19.06
N LEU A 326 -33.44 29.50 -18.09
CA LEU A 326 -33.85 30.36 -16.98
C LEU A 326 -34.27 31.75 -17.45
N ALA A 327 -33.55 32.34 -18.42
CA ALA A 327 -33.95 33.64 -19.00
C ALA A 327 -35.31 33.57 -19.65
N VAL A 328 -35.63 32.50 -20.40
CA VAL A 328 -36.95 32.27 -21.00
C VAL A 328 -38.01 32.07 -19.91
N GLU A 329 -37.77 31.23 -18.88
CA GLU A 329 -38.71 31.01 -17.77
C GLU A 329 -39.04 32.31 -17.01
N LEU A 330 -38.08 33.21 -16.87
CA LEU A 330 -38.20 34.47 -16.13
C LEU A 330 -38.67 35.64 -17.01
N SER A 331 -38.67 35.48 -18.33
CA SER A 331 -38.98 36.57 -19.29
C SER A 331 -40.36 37.21 -19.07
N GLU A 332 -41.37 36.43 -18.67
CA GLU A 332 -42.75 36.93 -18.41
C GLU A 332 -42.81 37.98 -17.29
N ARG A 333 -41.74 38.08 -16.45
CA ARG A 333 -41.64 39.14 -15.41
C ARG A 333 -41.26 40.51 -15.98
N PHE A 334 -40.82 40.55 -17.21
CA PHE A 334 -40.41 41.79 -17.89
C PHE A 334 -41.53 42.32 -18.80
N ALA A 335 -41.60 43.62 -18.99
CA ALA A 335 -42.62 44.27 -19.82
C ALA A 335 -42.54 43.89 -21.32
N ASP A 336 -41.31 43.50 -21.77
CA ASP A 336 -41.03 42.97 -23.11
C ASP A 336 -40.27 41.64 -22.97
N PRO A 337 -40.96 40.49 -22.87
CA PRO A 337 -40.36 39.19 -22.70
C PRO A 337 -39.40 38.77 -23.82
N GLU A 338 -39.77 38.97 -25.07
CA GLU A 338 -38.98 38.61 -26.25
C GLU A 338 -37.73 39.49 -26.36
N GLY A 339 -37.90 40.81 -26.19
CA GLY A 339 -36.79 41.77 -26.17
C GLY A 339 -35.78 41.52 -25.03
N PHE A 340 -36.25 41.04 -23.86
CA PHE A 340 -35.39 40.70 -22.73
C PHE A 340 -34.46 39.52 -23.08
N VAL A 341 -34.97 38.42 -23.65
CA VAL A 341 -34.18 37.24 -24.03
C VAL A 341 -33.21 37.60 -25.15
N ALA A 342 -33.69 38.21 -26.24
CA ALA A 342 -32.84 38.61 -27.37
C ALA A 342 -31.69 39.56 -26.94
N ARG A 343 -31.97 40.43 -25.97
CA ARG A 343 -30.93 41.35 -25.45
C ARG A 343 -29.88 40.64 -24.60
N ILE A 344 -30.26 39.59 -23.86
CA ILE A 344 -29.26 38.75 -23.14
C ILE A 344 -28.33 38.06 -24.14
N GLU A 345 -28.91 37.43 -25.19
CA GLU A 345 -28.13 36.75 -26.23
C GLU A 345 -27.14 37.71 -26.90
N ALA A 346 -27.60 38.90 -27.31
CA ALA A 346 -26.74 39.93 -27.89
C ALA A 346 -25.59 40.39 -26.97
N ILE A 347 -25.86 40.59 -25.66
CA ILE A 347 -24.83 40.98 -24.68
C ILE A 347 -23.78 39.88 -24.52
N VAL A 348 -24.21 38.62 -24.48
CA VAL A 348 -23.27 37.47 -24.34
C VAL A 348 -22.43 37.32 -25.60
N GLU A 349 -23.04 37.44 -26.79
CA GLU A 349 -22.32 37.36 -28.08
C GLU A 349 -21.32 38.51 -28.25
N GLU A 350 -21.72 39.75 -27.94
CA GLU A 350 -20.85 40.91 -28.00
C GLU A 350 -19.74 40.92 -26.96
N ARG A 351 -19.93 40.25 -25.84
CA ARG A 351 -19.00 40.20 -24.67
C ARG A 351 -18.50 41.58 -24.21
N ARG A 352 -19.38 42.57 -24.34
CA ARG A 352 -19.05 43.95 -23.94
C ARG A 352 -19.76 44.29 -22.62
N ALA A 353 -19.00 44.89 -21.71
CA ALA A 353 -19.56 45.40 -20.47
C ALA A 353 -20.76 46.31 -20.73
N VAL A 354 -21.83 46.11 -19.96
CA VAL A 354 -23.05 46.93 -19.98
C VAL A 354 -23.21 47.52 -18.58
N ASP A 355 -23.40 48.82 -18.52
CA ASP A 355 -23.63 49.56 -17.28
C ASP A 355 -25.02 50.12 -17.23
N ASP A 356 -25.72 49.86 -16.11
CA ASP A 356 -26.97 50.51 -15.72
C ASP A 356 -28.05 50.51 -16.82
N GLU A 357 -28.20 49.41 -17.56
CA GLU A 357 -29.27 49.24 -18.53
C GLU A 357 -30.59 49.08 -17.81
N ARG A 358 -31.57 49.93 -18.18
CA ARG A 358 -32.87 49.91 -17.55
C ARG A 358 -33.78 48.84 -18.16
N LEU A 359 -34.30 47.97 -17.31
CA LEU A 359 -35.25 46.92 -17.65
C LEU A 359 -36.61 47.24 -16.99
N ALA A 360 -37.68 47.36 -17.79
CA ALA A 360 -39.03 47.53 -17.28
C ALA A 360 -39.60 46.17 -16.88
N LEU A 361 -40.19 46.06 -15.70
CA LEU A 361 -40.92 44.87 -15.24
C LEU A 361 -42.41 44.95 -15.59
N ALA A 362 -43.06 43.79 -15.65
CA ALA A 362 -44.51 43.69 -15.97
C ALA A 362 -45.42 44.39 -14.94
N ASP A 363 -44.93 44.54 -13.69
CA ASP A 363 -45.62 45.25 -12.60
C ASP A 363 -45.50 46.79 -12.67
N GLY A 364 -44.78 47.31 -13.66
CA GLY A 364 -44.51 48.71 -13.85
C GLY A 364 -43.30 49.26 -13.09
N SER A 365 -42.65 48.46 -12.31
CA SER A 365 -41.35 48.78 -11.70
C SER A 365 -40.19 48.60 -12.69
N ALA A 366 -38.97 48.94 -12.30
CA ALA A 366 -37.83 48.77 -13.18
C ALA A 366 -36.61 48.29 -12.41
N LEU A 367 -35.78 47.51 -13.08
CA LEU A 367 -34.45 47.11 -12.62
C LEU A 367 -33.39 47.81 -13.48
N MET A 368 -32.23 47.96 -12.88
CA MET A 368 -30.97 48.35 -13.57
C MET A 368 -30.13 47.10 -13.67
N ARG A 369 -29.73 46.72 -14.88
CA ARG A 369 -28.83 45.59 -15.16
C ARG A 369 -27.43 46.07 -15.46
N THR A 370 -26.43 45.39 -14.87
CA THR A 370 -25.03 45.52 -15.19
C THR A 370 -24.51 44.15 -15.61
N TYR A 371 -23.73 44.11 -16.68
CA TYR A 371 -23.08 42.90 -17.16
C TYR A 371 -21.58 43.08 -17.22
N ARG A 372 -20.83 42.07 -16.81
CA ARG A 372 -19.38 41.99 -16.94
C ARG A 372 -18.98 40.61 -17.46
N PRO A 373 -18.19 40.51 -18.55
CA PRO A 373 -17.45 39.30 -18.83
C PRO A 373 -16.38 39.14 -17.72
N ILE A 374 -16.21 37.92 -17.25
CA ILE A 374 -15.24 37.58 -16.18
C ILE A 374 -14.36 36.43 -16.62
N ASP A 375 -13.16 36.35 -16.03
CA ASP A 375 -12.25 35.24 -16.20
C ASP A 375 -12.44 34.26 -15.02
N LEU A 376 -12.65 32.98 -15.34
CA LEU A 376 -12.78 31.88 -14.40
C LEU A 376 -11.55 30.94 -14.55
N PRO A 377 -11.23 30.14 -13.55
CA PRO A 377 -10.11 29.17 -13.65
C PRO A 377 -10.22 28.19 -14.83
N ASP A 378 -11.46 27.83 -15.19
CA ASP A 378 -11.76 26.87 -16.26
C ASP A 378 -12.16 27.53 -17.58
N GLY A 379 -12.01 28.83 -17.70
CA GLY A 379 -12.33 29.58 -18.90
C GLY A 379 -12.98 30.94 -18.63
N GLU A 380 -13.73 31.42 -19.57
CA GLU A 380 -14.47 32.68 -19.47
C GLU A 380 -15.85 32.47 -18.85
N GLY A 381 -16.43 33.50 -18.25
CA GLY A 381 -17.76 33.44 -17.68
C GLY A 381 -18.46 34.79 -17.76
N HIS A 382 -19.66 34.86 -17.19
CA HIS A 382 -20.53 36.03 -17.25
C HIS A 382 -21.04 36.37 -15.85
N LEU A 383 -20.91 37.64 -15.48
CA LEU A 383 -21.47 38.21 -14.26
C LEU A 383 -22.59 39.17 -14.58
N TRP A 384 -23.73 38.91 -14.03
CA TRP A 384 -24.92 39.73 -14.11
C TRP A 384 -25.23 40.31 -12.74
N ALA A 385 -25.51 41.64 -12.69
CA ALA A 385 -25.90 42.31 -11.48
C ALA A 385 -27.20 43.10 -11.73
N TYR A 386 -28.17 43.00 -10.81
CA TYR A 386 -29.45 43.63 -10.90
C TYR A 386 -29.75 44.43 -9.64
N ARG A 387 -30.24 45.66 -9.79
CA ARG A 387 -30.71 46.49 -8.67
C ARG A 387 -31.98 47.21 -9.01
N ARG A 388 -32.80 47.56 -8.03
CA ARG A 388 -34.01 48.38 -8.30
C ARG A 388 -33.58 49.73 -8.85
N ALA A 389 -34.29 50.18 -9.90
CA ALA A 389 -34.17 51.54 -10.39
C ALA A 389 -34.71 52.52 -9.35
N GLN A 390 -33.96 53.59 -9.06
CA GLN A 390 -34.52 54.68 -8.26
C GLN A 390 -35.69 55.29 -9.00
N ARG A 391 -36.81 55.54 -8.30
CA ARG A 391 -37.90 56.33 -8.89
C ARG A 391 -37.32 57.71 -9.25
N ALA A 392 -37.50 58.11 -10.52
CA ALA A 392 -37.29 59.50 -10.86
C ALA A 392 -38.42 60.28 -10.18
N ASP A 393 -38.02 61.22 -9.32
CA ASP A 393 -38.93 62.20 -8.71
C ASP A 393 -39.52 63.11 -9.79
#